data_ca3f12ceb5b9468f7c96cf6be5c13f10
#
_entry.id   ca3f12ceb5b9468f7c96cf6be5c13f10
#
_cell.length_a   1.000
_cell.length_b   1.000
_cell.length_c   1.000
_cell.angle_alpha   90.00
_cell.angle_beta   90.00
_cell.angle_gamma   90.00
#
_symmetry.space_group_name_H-M   'P 1'
#
loop_
_entity.id
_entity.type
_entity.pdbx_description
1 polymer ?
#
loop_
_entity_poly.entity_id
_entity_poly.type
_entity_poly.pdbx_seq_one_letter_code
_entity_poly.pdbx_strand_id
1 'polypeptide(L)'
;MDSLFDLDQNDHMKFAPLAERMRPKKLSDVVGQELAVGPNSFLAKMIQKDMVPSILLFGPPGCGKTTIATVIANITKSKFVKLNATASGIKEIRDLAKSAKDELQFYQRRTIVFVDEIHRFNKGQQDILLPYVEDGTFILIGATTENPYFEINAPLLSRLRLIRLKALDEESIVEILERALNDRERGLGKHGYHVSRPVLKMVASYASGDSRAALNLLEQATALLEDNGTLTEKELKELAGEKILNYDKNGDYHYDVVSAFIKSMRGSDPDAALHYLARMINSGEKPSFISR
;
A
#
# COMPACT_ATOMS: atom_id res chain seq x y z
N MET A 1 29.90 -15.95 10.29
CA MET A 1 30.58 -14.71 9.87
C MET A 1 29.50 -13.85 9.26
N ASP A 2 28.96 -12.94 10.02
CA ASP A 2 27.99 -11.98 9.52
C ASP A 2 28.71 -11.05 8.56
N SER A 3 28.20 -10.96 7.35
CA SER A 3 28.78 -10.14 6.29
C SER A 3 28.73 -8.67 6.69
N LEU A 4 29.78 -7.90 6.36
CA LEU A 4 29.81 -6.44 6.56
C LEU A 4 28.57 -5.74 5.94
N PHE A 5 27.95 -6.36 4.92
CA PHE A 5 26.72 -5.90 4.25
C PHE A 5 25.44 -6.12 5.08
N ASP A 6 25.44 -7.07 6.04
CA ASP A 6 24.29 -7.28 6.94
C ASP A 6 24.25 -6.23 8.06
N LEU A 7 25.39 -5.67 8.43
CA LEU A 7 25.49 -4.57 9.39
C LEU A 7 24.90 -3.26 8.84
N ASP A 8 25.11 -2.98 7.54
CA ASP A 8 24.57 -1.79 6.88
C ASP A 8 23.03 -1.82 6.77
N GLN A 9 22.43 -2.98 6.51
CA GLN A 9 20.97 -3.10 6.40
C GLN A 9 20.27 -2.90 7.76
N ASN A 10 20.86 -3.34 8.86
CA ASN A 10 20.29 -3.16 10.19
C ASN A 10 20.38 -1.70 10.68
N ASP A 11 21.42 -0.97 10.33
CA ASP A 11 21.54 0.44 10.70
C ASP A 11 20.59 1.35 9.87
N HIS A 12 20.39 1.06 8.58
CA HIS A 12 19.39 1.77 7.78
C HIS A 12 17.96 1.59 8.30
N MET A 13 17.63 0.42 8.87
CA MET A 13 16.31 0.15 9.44
C MET A 13 16.00 0.97 10.69
N LYS A 14 17.01 1.39 11.47
CA LYS A 14 16.79 2.22 12.67
C LYS A 14 16.28 3.62 12.35
N PHE A 15 16.66 4.17 11.21
CA PHE A 15 16.26 5.50 10.74
C PHE A 15 15.06 5.46 9.76
N ALA A 16 14.59 4.26 9.42
CA ALA A 16 13.44 4.12 8.54
C ALA A 16 12.15 4.57 9.26
N PRO A 17 11.17 5.18 8.53
CA PRO A 17 9.88 5.52 9.10
C PRO A 17 9.19 4.32 9.76
N LEU A 18 8.39 4.57 10.79
CA LEU A 18 7.68 3.52 11.53
C LEU A 18 6.88 2.60 10.60
N ALA A 19 6.23 3.15 9.58
CA ALA A 19 5.49 2.40 8.59
C ALA A 19 6.36 1.38 7.81
N GLU A 20 7.63 1.67 7.59
CA GLU A 20 8.56 0.73 6.95
C GLU A 20 9.09 -0.30 7.96
N ARG A 21 9.45 0.14 9.16
CA ARG A 21 9.94 -0.75 10.25
C ARG A 21 8.89 -1.78 10.65
N MET A 22 7.61 -1.38 10.72
CA MET A 22 6.47 -2.22 11.11
C MET A 22 5.90 -3.08 9.99
N ARG A 23 6.52 -3.07 8.79
CA ARG A 23 6.05 -3.87 7.67
C ARG A 23 5.99 -5.37 8.03
N PRO A 24 4.84 -6.04 7.81
CA PRO A 24 4.68 -7.48 8.02
C PRO A 24 5.79 -8.30 7.35
N LYS A 25 6.28 -9.32 8.06
CA LYS A 25 7.29 -10.27 7.54
C LYS A 25 6.67 -11.60 7.12
N LYS A 26 5.47 -11.92 7.63
CA LYS A 26 4.71 -13.16 7.35
C LYS A 26 3.30 -12.79 6.89
N LEU A 27 2.64 -13.69 6.17
CA LEU A 27 1.23 -13.49 5.77
C LEU A 27 0.30 -13.40 6.97
N SER A 28 0.58 -14.13 8.04
CA SER A 28 -0.19 -14.07 9.30
C SER A 28 -0.16 -12.72 9.99
N ASP A 29 0.83 -11.88 9.67
CA ASP A 29 0.99 -10.57 10.27
C ASP A 29 0.21 -9.49 9.50
N VAL A 30 -0.29 -9.82 8.30
CA VAL A 30 -1.10 -8.91 7.48
C VAL A 30 -2.51 -8.85 8.04
N VAL A 31 -2.92 -7.66 8.47
CA VAL A 31 -4.22 -7.39 9.10
C VAL A 31 -5.23 -6.90 8.07
N GLY A 32 -6.50 -7.28 8.22
CA GLY A 32 -7.63 -6.75 7.45
C GLY A 32 -7.73 -7.23 6.00
N GLN A 33 -6.95 -8.25 5.60
CA GLN A 33 -6.93 -8.79 4.24
C GLN A 33 -7.16 -10.30 4.20
N GLU A 34 -7.99 -10.85 5.09
CA GLU A 34 -8.20 -12.29 5.29
C GLU A 34 -8.67 -12.99 4.00
N LEU A 35 -9.50 -12.33 3.19
CA LEU A 35 -9.98 -12.88 1.92
C LEU A 35 -8.86 -13.02 0.88
N ALA A 36 -7.88 -12.11 0.91
CA ALA A 36 -6.77 -12.07 -0.04
C ALA A 36 -5.62 -13.00 0.36
N VAL A 37 -5.22 -12.96 1.64
CA VAL A 37 -4.00 -13.61 2.15
C VAL A 37 -4.22 -14.50 3.38
N GLY A 38 -5.44 -14.62 3.89
CA GLY A 38 -5.77 -15.50 5.01
C GLY A 38 -5.46 -16.97 4.71
N PRO A 39 -5.38 -17.85 5.71
CA PRO A 39 -4.92 -19.25 5.56
C PRO A 39 -5.68 -20.07 4.52
N ASN A 40 -6.96 -19.77 4.32
CA ASN A 40 -7.83 -20.46 3.35
C ASN A 40 -7.90 -19.75 1.98
N SER A 41 -7.21 -18.62 1.81
CA SER A 41 -7.22 -17.87 0.55
C SER A 41 -6.54 -18.66 -0.57
N PHE A 42 -6.89 -18.32 -1.81
CA PHE A 42 -6.22 -18.87 -2.99
C PHE A 42 -4.72 -18.63 -2.93
N LEU A 43 -4.31 -17.40 -2.62
CA LEU A 43 -2.90 -17.01 -2.61
C LEU A 43 -2.10 -17.77 -1.56
N ALA A 44 -2.62 -17.91 -0.34
CA ALA A 44 -1.95 -18.67 0.71
C ALA A 44 -1.74 -20.13 0.32
N LYS A 45 -2.75 -20.77 -0.29
CA LYS A 45 -2.64 -22.15 -0.79
C LYS A 45 -1.61 -22.31 -1.90
N MET A 46 -1.50 -21.34 -2.81
CA MET A 46 -0.50 -21.35 -3.89
C MET A 46 0.92 -21.15 -3.36
N ILE A 47 1.08 -20.25 -2.39
CA ILE A 47 2.38 -20.03 -1.71
C ILE A 47 2.83 -21.29 -0.98
N GLN A 48 1.94 -21.98 -0.26
CA GLN A 48 2.26 -23.23 0.44
C GLN A 48 2.73 -24.34 -0.51
N LYS A 49 2.22 -24.35 -1.75
CA LYS A 49 2.63 -25.30 -2.80
C LYS A 49 3.83 -24.83 -3.62
N ASP A 50 4.41 -23.69 -3.29
CA ASP A 50 5.46 -23.03 -4.07
C ASP A 50 5.08 -22.79 -5.56
N MET A 51 3.80 -22.53 -5.83
CA MET A 51 3.22 -22.34 -7.16
C MET A 51 2.59 -20.97 -7.32
N VAL A 52 3.32 -19.91 -6.93
CA VAL A 52 2.81 -18.54 -7.00
C VAL A 52 2.64 -18.14 -8.48
N PRO A 53 1.42 -17.78 -8.90
CA PRO A 53 1.19 -17.25 -10.24
C PRO A 53 1.57 -15.79 -10.34
N SER A 54 1.65 -15.25 -11.54
CA SER A 54 1.67 -13.81 -11.74
C SER A 54 0.33 -13.20 -11.31
N ILE A 55 0.38 -12.13 -10.51
CA ILE A 55 -0.78 -11.51 -9.87
C ILE A 55 -0.81 -10.00 -10.07
N LEU A 56 -2.01 -9.45 -9.99
CA LEU A 56 -2.23 -8.01 -9.93
C LEU A 56 -2.99 -7.68 -8.65
N LEU A 57 -2.30 -6.98 -7.74
CA LEU A 57 -2.87 -6.47 -6.50
C LEU A 57 -3.51 -5.10 -6.77
N PHE A 58 -4.80 -4.96 -6.57
CA PHE A 58 -5.45 -3.67 -6.73
C PHE A 58 -6.30 -3.30 -5.51
N GLY A 59 -6.27 -2.02 -5.16
CA GLY A 59 -6.96 -1.51 -3.98
C GLY A 59 -6.40 -0.15 -3.54
N PRO A 60 -7.01 0.49 -2.55
CA PRO A 60 -6.65 1.83 -2.10
C PRO A 60 -5.21 1.92 -1.58
N PRO A 61 -4.65 3.13 -1.41
CA PRO A 61 -3.34 3.31 -0.81
C PRO A 61 -3.30 2.73 0.62
N GLY A 62 -2.12 2.36 1.09
CA GLY A 62 -1.89 1.87 2.45
C GLY A 62 -2.55 0.54 2.84
N CYS A 63 -3.24 -0.17 1.94
CA CYS A 63 -3.89 -1.45 2.21
C CYS A 63 -2.95 -2.67 2.20
N GLY A 64 -1.63 -2.48 1.96
CA GLY A 64 -0.63 -3.54 2.07
C GLY A 64 -0.17 -4.18 0.76
N LYS A 65 -0.44 -3.61 -0.44
CA LYS A 65 -0.02 -4.16 -1.74
C LYS A 65 1.47 -4.52 -1.80
N THR A 66 2.34 -3.54 -1.57
CA THR A 66 3.81 -3.73 -1.57
C THR A 66 4.26 -4.71 -0.49
N THR A 67 3.63 -4.66 0.68
CA THR A 67 3.90 -5.56 1.81
C THR A 67 3.63 -7.01 1.43
N ILE A 68 2.46 -7.30 0.86
CA ILE A 68 2.08 -8.65 0.43
C ILE A 68 3.07 -9.18 -0.60
N ALA A 69 3.46 -8.37 -1.59
CA ALA A 69 4.45 -8.75 -2.60
C ALA A 69 5.81 -9.13 -1.98
N THR A 70 6.29 -8.32 -1.03
CA THR A 70 7.55 -8.59 -0.32
C THR A 70 7.46 -9.86 0.53
N VAL A 71 6.36 -10.06 1.25
CA VAL A 71 6.15 -11.27 2.06
C VAL A 71 6.11 -12.53 1.19
N ILE A 72 5.46 -12.49 0.02
CA ILE A 72 5.45 -13.60 -0.93
C ILE A 72 6.88 -13.95 -1.36
N ALA A 73 7.66 -12.95 -1.74
CA ALA A 73 9.05 -13.16 -2.17
C ALA A 73 9.91 -13.79 -1.07
N ASN A 74 9.75 -13.35 0.17
CA ASN A 74 10.49 -13.88 1.32
C ASN A 74 10.13 -15.36 1.60
N ILE A 75 8.83 -15.69 1.56
CA ILE A 75 8.38 -17.07 1.82
C ILE A 75 8.86 -18.04 0.73
N THR A 76 8.80 -17.61 -0.53
CA THR A 76 9.18 -18.45 -1.68
C THR A 76 10.68 -18.46 -1.93
N LYS A 77 11.49 -17.74 -1.14
CA LYS A 77 12.95 -17.56 -1.33
C LYS A 77 13.32 -17.11 -2.75
N SER A 78 12.38 -16.44 -3.43
CA SER A 78 12.58 -15.90 -4.76
C SER A 78 13.45 -14.64 -4.72
N LYS A 79 14.20 -14.38 -5.79
CA LYS A 79 14.85 -13.07 -5.95
C LYS A 79 13.77 -12.01 -6.14
N PHE A 80 13.75 -10.99 -5.28
CA PHE A 80 12.78 -9.89 -5.38
C PHE A 80 13.43 -8.69 -6.07
N VAL A 81 12.83 -8.25 -7.17
CA VAL A 81 13.28 -7.07 -7.90
C VAL A 81 12.12 -6.11 -8.04
N LYS A 82 12.33 -4.87 -7.59
CA LYS A 82 11.34 -3.79 -7.72
C LYS A 82 11.66 -2.97 -8.95
N LEU A 83 10.70 -2.86 -9.87
CA LEU A 83 10.72 -1.91 -10.98
C LEU A 83 9.92 -0.66 -10.62
N ASN A 84 10.47 0.48 -10.94
CA ASN A 84 9.77 1.76 -10.81
C ASN A 84 9.05 2.08 -12.12
N ALA A 85 7.73 2.09 -12.12
CA ALA A 85 6.92 2.32 -13.31
C ALA A 85 7.17 3.69 -13.98
N THR A 86 7.64 4.69 -13.23
CA THR A 86 7.92 6.03 -13.77
C THR A 86 9.34 6.19 -14.30
N ALA A 87 10.28 5.37 -13.85
CA ALA A 87 11.71 5.50 -14.20
C ALA A 87 12.21 4.38 -15.11
N SER A 88 11.58 3.19 -15.05
CA SER A 88 12.08 2.00 -15.76
C SER A 88 11.68 2.01 -17.22
N GLY A 89 12.70 1.98 -18.09
CA GLY A 89 12.54 1.91 -19.55
C GLY A 89 12.48 0.46 -20.07
N ILE A 90 12.19 0.33 -21.37
CA ILE A 90 12.13 -0.95 -22.11
C ILE A 90 13.44 -1.74 -21.97
N LYS A 91 14.59 -1.06 -22.01
CA LYS A 91 15.91 -1.67 -21.88
C LYS A 91 16.06 -2.35 -20.51
N GLU A 92 15.66 -1.67 -19.45
CA GLU A 92 15.77 -2.16 -18.08
C GLU A 92 14.91 -3.42 -17.87
N ILE A 93 13.69 -3.47 -18.46
CA ILE A 93 12.84 -4.66 -18.40
C ILE A 93 13.53 -5.86 -19.11
N ARG A 94 14.20 -5.63 -20.26
CA ARG A 94 14.94 -6.68 -20.97
C ARG A 94 16.16 -7.16 -20.21
N ASP A 95 16.93 -6.24 -19.62
CA ASP A 95 18.11 -6.58 -18.83
C ASP A 95 17.72 -7.38 -17.58
N LEU A 96 16.61 -7.01 -16.95
CA LEU A 96 16.03 -7.74 -15.84
C LEU A 96 15.58 -9.15 -16.25
N ALA A 97 14.92 -9.31 -17.40
CA ALA A 97 14.50 -10.62 -17.89
C ALA A 97 15.70 -11.53 -18.18
N LYS A 98 16.80 -10.98 -18.71
CA LYS A 98 18.07 -11.72 -18.88
C LYS A 98 18.59 -12.17 -17.51
N SER A 99 18.69 -11.25 -16.54
CA SER A 99 19.13 -11.58 -15.19
C SER A 99 18.22 -12.63 -14.52
N ALA A 100 16.89 -12.60 -14.76
CA ALA A 100 15.98 -13.60 -14.23
C ALA A 100 16.19 -14.99 -14.84
N LYS A 101 16.52 -15.09 -16.14
CA LYS A 101 16.91 -16.34 -16.80
C LYS A 101 18.21 -16.90 -16.22
N ASP A 102 19.20 -16.05 -16.02
CA ASP A 102 20.48 -16.45 -15.41
C ASP A 102 20.26 -16.97 -13.97
N GLU A 103 19.43 -16.28 -13.15
CA GLU A 103 19.08 -16.72 -11.80
C GLU A 103 18.41 -18.10 -11.79
N LEU A 104 17.49 -18.34 -12.72
CA LEU A 104 16.82 -19.62 -12.83
C LEU A 104 17.78 -20.73 -13.28
N GLN A 105 18.62 -20.45 -14.27
CA GLN A 105 19.53 -21.41 -14.87
C GLN A 105 20.68 -21.80 -13.93
N PHE A 106 21.33 -20.82 -13.30
CA PHE A 106 22.54 -21.07 -12.50
C PHE A 106 22.25 -21.35 -11.03
N TYR A 107 21.17 -20.74 -10.47
CA TYR A 107 20.88 -20.81 -9.03
C TYR A 107 19.55 -21.52 -8.73
N GLN A 108 18.82 -21.96 -9.75
CA GLN A 108 17.50 -22.60 -9.61
C GLN A 108 16.54 -21.73 -8.77
N ARG A 109 16.75 -20.41 -8.81
CA ARG A 109 15.98 -19.43 -8.03
C ARG A 109 15.08 -18.62 -8.93
N ARG A 110 13.77 -18.66 -8.66
CA ARG A 110 12.79 -17.85 -9.38
C ARG A 110 12.96 -16.37 -9.05
N THR A 111 12.61 -15.50 -9.98
CA THR A 111 12.59 -14.06 -9.79
C THR A 111 11.16 -13.58 -9.73
N ILE A 112 10.83 -12.81 -8.67
CA ILE A 112 9.60 -12.04 -8.58
C ILE A 112 9.91 -10.61 -8.96
N VAL A 113 9.23 -10.13 -9.99
CA VAL A 113 9.30 -8.74 -10.44
C VAL A 113 8.09 -8.01 -9.89
N PHE A 114 8.32 -7.06 -9.01
CA PHE A 114 7.27 -6.22 -8.46
C PHE A 114 7.24 -4.87 -9.17
N VAL A 115 6.09 -4.52 -9.73
CA VAL A 115 5.84 -3.23 -10.38
C VAL A 115 4.79 -2.47 -9.58
N ASP A 116 5.25 -1.49 -8.80
CA ASP A 116 4.34 -0.59 -8.08
C ASP A 116 3.73 0.42 -9.06
N GLU A 117 2.45 0.74 -8.87
CA GLU A 117 1.69 1.63 -9.75
C GLU A 117 1.83 1.26 -11.25
N ILE A 118 1.62 -0.04 -11.56
CA ILE A 118 1.81 -0.61 -12.90
C ILE A 118 0.99 0.11 -13.99
N HIS A 119 -0.09 0.79 -13.63
CA HIS A 119 -0.90 1.61 -14.54
C HIS A 119 -0.12 2.78 -15.15
N ARG A 120 1.01 3.18 -14.55
CA ARG A 120 1.91 4.20 -15.10
C ARG A 120 2.80 3.71 -16.23
N PHE A 121 2.88 2.40 -16.43
CA PHE A 121 3.50 1.85 -17.64
C PHE A 121 2.63 2.14 -18.86
N ASN A 122 3.24 2.68 -19.92
CA ASN A 122 2.57 2.79 -21.21
C ASN A 122 2.31 1.40 -21.83
N LYS A 123 1.47 1.35 -22.87
CA LYS A 123 1.10 0.10 -23.53
C LYS A 123 2.32 -0.70 -24.00
N GLY A 124 3.32 -0.03 -24.58
CA GLY A 124 4.55 -0.70 -25.05
C GLY A 124 5.37 -1.32 -23.92
N GLN A 125 5.44 -0.69 -22.74
CA GLN A 125 6.09 -1.26 -21.56
C GLN A 125 5.31 -2.45 -21.00
N GLN A 126 3.98 -2.39 -21.00
CA GLN A 126 3.13 -3.52 -20.60
C GLN A 126 3.27 -4.69 -21.58
N ASP A 127 3.33 -4.45 -22.89
CA ASP A 127 3.48 -5.48 -23.93
C ASP A 127 4.82 -6.21 -23.82
N ILE A 128 5.89 -5.52 -23.44
CA ILE A 128 7.21 -6.16 -23.26
C ILE A 128 7.25 -7.13 -22.08
N LEU A 129 6.39 -6.97 -21.08
CA LEU A 129 6.29 -7.92 -19.96
C LEU A 129 5.66 -9.26 -20.39
N LEU A 130 4.81 -9.25 -21.43
CA LEU A 130 4.01 -10.40 -21.85
C LEU A 130 4.82 -11.67 -22.09
N PRO A 131 5.87 -11.69 -22.97
CA PRO A 131 6.62 -12.91 -23.26
C PRO A 131 7.20 -13.54 -21.99
N TYR A 132 7.68 -12.72 -21.07
CA TYR A 132 8.36 -13.18 -19.86
C TYR A 132 7.40 -13.69 -18.78
N VAL A 133 6.16 -13.19 -18.78
CA VAL A 133 5.07 -13.71 -17.94
C VAL A 133 4.54 -15.02 -18.50
N GLU A 134 4.45 -15.14 -19.85
CA GLU A 134 3.96 -16.33 -20.54
C GLU A 134 4.92 -17.51 -20.42
N ASP A 135 6.22 -17.28 -20.63
CA ASP A 135 7.25 -18.32 -20.58
C ASP A 135 7.73 -18.63 -19.15
N GLY A 136 7.25 -17.88 -18.16
CA GLY A 136 7.62 -18.05 -16.75
C GLY A 136 9.04 -17.59 -16.41
N THR A 137 9.67 -16.77 -17.26
CA THR A 137 11.01 -16.19 -17.00
C THR A 137 11.03 -15.49 -15.64
N PHE A 138 9.95 -14.82 -15.28
CA PHE A 138 9.73 -14.28 -13.94
C PHE A 138 8.25 -14.31 -13.55
N ILE A 139 7.98 -14.21 -12.27
CA ILE A 139 6.64 -14.04 -11.71
C ILE A 139 6.39 -12.53 -11.60
N LEU A 140 5.38 -12.02 -12.28
CA LEU A 140 5.00 -10.61 -12.19
C LEU A 140 4.02 -10.40 -11.03
N ILE A 141 4.35 -9.48 -10.13
CA ILE A 141 3.41 -8.95 -9.14
C ILE A 141 3.21 -7.47 -9.44
N GLY A 142 2.12 -7.14 -10.12
CA GLY A 142 1.71 -5.75 -10.32
C GLY A 142 0.92 -5.22 -9.12
N ALA A 143 1.06 -3.93 -8.83
CA ALA A 143 0.23 -3.22 -7.86
C ALA A 143 -0.35 -1.95 -8.49
N THR A 144 -1.61 -1.65 -8.20
CA THR A 144 -2.26 -0.43 -8.68
C THR A 144 -3.35 0.03 -7.71
N THR A 145 -3.57 1.34 -7.66
CA THR A 145 -4.72 1.96 -7.01
C THR A 145 -5.90 2.11 -7.97
N GLU A 146 -5.62 2.14 -9.26
CA GLU A 146 -6.60 2.37 -10.33
C GLU A 146 -7.35 1.09 -10.74
N ASN A 147 -8.46 1.25 -11.44
CA ASN A 147 -9.23 0.13 -11.96
C ASN A 147 -8.45 -0.61 -13.06
N PRO A 148 -8.04 -1.88 -12.81
CA PRO A 148 -7.18 -2.60 -13.74
C PRO A 148 -7.79 -2.84 -15.12
N TYR A 149 -9.11 -2.87 -15.23
CA TYR A 149 -9.80 -3.10 -16.50
C TYR A 149 -9.69 -1.93 -17.49
N PHE A 150 -9.36 -0.73 -16.99
CA PHE A 150 -9.16 0.45 -17.83
C PHE A 150 -7.69 0.73 -18.11
N GLU A 151 -6.82 0.41 -17.15
CA GLU A 151 -5.43 0.83 -17.16
C GLU A 151 -4.46 -0.25 -17.67
N ILE A 152 -4.81 -1.52 -17.51
CA ILE A 152 -3.95 -2.62 -17.93
C ILE A 152 -4.46 -3.18 -19.26
N ASN A 153 -3.53 -3.38 -20.22
CA ASN A 153 -3.91 -3.96 -21.51
C ASN A 153 -4.47 -5.39 -21.34
N ALA A 154 -5.48 -5.70 -22.14
CA ALA A 154 -6.22 -6.96 -22.02
C ALA A 154 -5.31 -8.22 -22.14
N PRO A 155 -4.28 -8.26 -23.03
CA PRO A 155 -3.37 -9.39 -23.09
C PRO A 155 -2.61 -9.62 -21.77
N LEU A 156 -2.09 -8.57 -21.12
CA LEU A 156 -1.39 -8.71 -19.85
C LEU A 156 -2.38 -9.08 -18.73
N LEU A 157 -3.52 -8.42 -18.67
CA LEU A 157 -4.55 -8.67 -17.65
C LEU A 157 -5.05 -10.12 -17.67
N SER A 158 -5.19 -10.74 -18.85
CA SER A 158 -5.63 -12.13 -19.00
C SER A 158 -4.65 -13.15 -18.41
N ARG A 159 -3.40 -12.78 -18.20
CA ARG A 159 -2.33 -13.62 -17.65
C ARG A 159 -2.04 -13.39 -16.18
N LEU A 160 -2.70 -12.39 -15.61
CA LEU A 160 -2.55 -12.02 -14.20
C LEU A 160 -3.77 -12.48 -13.40
N ARG A 161 -3.54 -13.04 -12.23
CA ARG A 161 -4.63 -13.29 -11.28
C ARG A 161 -4.93 -11.99 -10.53
N LEU A 162 -6.14 -11.47 -10.70
CA LEU A 162 -6.60 -10.30 -9.96
C LEU A 162 -6.84 -10.65 -8.50
N ILE A 163 -6.27 -9.83 -7.60
CA ILE A 163 -6.50 -9.90 -6.15
C ILE A 163 -6.89 -8.51 -5.67
N ARG A 164 -8.13 -8.38 -5.25
CA ARG A 164 -8.66 -7.14 -4.70
C ARG A 164 -8.33 -7.04 -3.22
N LEU A 165 -7.72 -5.93 -2.83
CA LEU A 165 -7.50 -5.54 -1.45
C LEU A 165 -8.51 -4.45 -1.07
N LYS A 166 -8.95 -4.46 0.19
CA LYS A 166 -9.90 -3.47 0.70
C LYS A 166 -9.16 -2.41 1.52
N ALA A 167 -9.77 -1.24 1.66
CA ALA A 167 -9.37 -0.31 2.70
C ALA A 167 -9.43 -1.02 4.06
N LEU A 168 -8.49 -0.74 4.92
CA LEU A 168 -8.51 -1.29 6.28
C LEU A 168 -9.63 -0.62 7.07
N ASP A 169 -10.37 -1.39 7.85
CA ASP A 169 -11.32 -0.84 8.80
C ASP A 169 -10.60 -0.24 10.02
N GLU A 170 -11.34 0.51 10.81
CA GLU A 170 -10.80 1.22 11.98
C GLU A 170 -10.15 0.26 12.98
N GLU A 171 -10.78 -0.90 13.24
CA GLU A 171 -10.25 -1.88 14.20
C GLU A 171 -8.96 -2.52 13.69
N SER A 172 -8.85 -2.82 12.40
CA SER A 172 -7.62 -3.31 11.78
C SER A 172 -6.47 -2.30 11.90
N ILE A 173 -6.75 -1.02 11.71
CA ILE A 173 -5.74 0.03 11.90
C ILE A 173 -5.35 0.15 13.37
N VAL A 174 -6.30 0.14 14.29
CA VAL A 174 -6.02 0.16 15.75
C VAL A 174 -5.12 -1.01 16.13
N GLU A 175 -5.38 -2.22 15.62
CA GLU A 175 -4.53 -3.38 15.87
C GLU A 175 -3.09 -3.17 15.38
N ILE A 176 -2.91 -2.58 14.19
CA ILE A 176 -1.58 -2.25 13.65
C ILE A 176 -0.86 -1.23 14.53
N LEU A 177 -1.57 -0.21 15.01
CA LEU A 177 -1.02 0.82 15.90
C LEU A 177 -0.64 0.24 17.28
N GLU A 178 -1.49 -0.62 17.86
CA GLU A 178 -1.20 -1.33 19.12
C GLU A 178 0.04 -2.22 18.98
N ARG A 179 0.19 -2.94 17.87
CA ARG A 179 1.40 -3.72 17.58
C ARG A 179 2.63 -2.81 17.50
N ALA A 180 2.54 -1.64 16.87
CA ALA A 180 3.64 -0.70 16.76
C ALA A 180 4.05 -0.10 18.11
N LEU A 181 3.11 0.19 19.01
CA LEU A 181 3.38 0.66 20.36
C LEU A 181 4.05 -0.40 21.25
N ASN A 182 3.73 -1.68 21.03
CA ASN A 182 4.24 -2.78 21.84
C ASN A 182 5.54 -3.41 21.31
N ASP A 183 5.86 -3.28 20.02
CA ASP A 183 7.08 -3.86 19.44
C ASP A 183 8.31 -3.06 19.88
N ARG A 184 9.18 -3.71 20.70
CA ARG A 184 10.40 -3.09 21.22
C ARG A 184 11.54 -3.03 20.21
N GLU A 185 11.52 -3.88 19.19
CA GLU A 185 12.63 -3.94 18.23
C GLU A 185 12.40 -3.00 17.04
N ARG A 186 11.23 -3.01 16.48
CA ARG A 186 10.87 -2.29 15.25
C ARG A 186 9.96 -1.09 15.48
N GLY A 187 9.18 -1.15 16.56
CA GLY A 187 8.16 -0.16 16.90
C GLY A 187 8.64 0.91 17.89
N LEU A 188 7.69 1.35 18.68
CA LEU A 188 7.83 2.40 19.68
C LEU A 188 7.92 1.85 21.12
N GLY A 189 7.88 0.52 21.29
CA GLY A 189 7.78 -0.12 22.60
C GLY A 189 8.97 0.11 23.55
N LYS A 190 10.12 0.63 23.07
CA LYS A 190 11.26 1.03 23.92
C LYS A 190 10.96 2.30 24.71
N HIS A 191 10.14 3.19 24.18
CA HIS A 191 9.85 4.50 24.78
C HIS A 191 8.74 4.43 25.84
N GLY A 192 7.95 3.33 25.88
CA GLY A 192 6.92 3.16 26.90
C GLY A 192 5.75 4.14 26.79
N TYR A 193 5.46 4.68 25.61
CA TYR A 193 4.38 5.64 25.43
C TYR A 193 3.01 5.07 25.83
N HIS A 194 2.21 5.90 26.48
CA HIS A 194 0.84 5.59 26.86
C HIS A 194 -0.14 6.24 25.88
N VAL A 195 -0.78 5.43 25.06
CA VAL A 195 -1.79 5.89 24.08
C VAL A 195 -3.08 5.12 24.35
N SER A 196 -4.13 5.82 24.75
CA SER A 196 -5.41 5.17 25.01
C SER A 196 -6.11 4.72 23.73
N ARG A 197 -6.93 3.68 23.82
CA ARG A 197 -7.67 3.14 22.65
C ARG A 197 -8.55 4.20 21.95
N PRO A 198 -9.24 5.13 22.64
CA PRO A 198 -9.93 6.23 21.98
C PRO A 198 -9.01 7.09 21.11
N VAL A 199 -7.80 7.41 21.57
CA VAL A 199 -6.81 8.17 20.79
C VAL A 199 -6.34 7.36 19.57
N LEU A 200 -6.12 6.05 19.70
CA LEU A 200 -5.81 5.19 18.56
C LEU A 200 -6.93 5.14 17.51
N LYS A 201 -8.19 5.10 17.95
CA LYS A 201 -9.35 5.20 17.05
C LYS A 201 -9.40 6.53 16.32
N MET A 202 -9.04 7.64 16.97
CA MET A 202 -8.92 8.93 16.29
C MET A 202 -7.81 8.90 15.22
N VAL A 203 -6.62 8.32 15.51
CA VAL A 203 -5.57 8.15 14.51
C VAL A 203 -6.07 7.32 13.33
N ALA A 204 -6.78 6.22 13.60
CA ALA A 204 -7.36 5.36 12.57
C ALA A 204 -8.39 6.08 11.70
N SER A 205 -9.26 6.88 12.31
CA SER A 205 -10.25 7.71 11.62
C SER A 205 -9.58 8.72 10.67
N TYR A 206 -8.55 9.43 11.15
CA TYR A 206 -7.79 10.36 10.31
C TYR A 206 -7.04 9.70 9.16
N ALA A 207 -6.66 8.45 9.31
CA ALA A 207 -5.97 7.70 8.28
C ALA A 207 -6.90 7.15 7.18
N SER A 208 -8.22 7.12 7.39
CA SER A 208 -9.23 6.75 6.40
C SER A 208 -8.92 5.44 5.66
N GLY A 209 -8.43 4.41 6.37
CA GLY A 209 -8.11 3.10 5.80
C GLY A 209 -6.67 2.92 5.30
N ASP A 210 -5.81 3.93 5.42
CA ASP A 210 -4.40 3.87 5.04
C ASP A 210 -3.51 3.62 6.27
N SER A 211 -2.98 2.39 6.40
CA SER A 211 -2.10 2.02 7.52
C SER A 211 -0.78 2.78 7.54
N ARG A 212 -0.27 3.20 6.38
CA ARG A 212 0.97 3.99 6.30
C ARG A 212 0.74 5.39 6.88
N ALA A 213 -0.38 6.02 6.50
CA ALA A 213 -0.77 7.31 7.04
C ALA A 213 -0.97 7.24 8.56
N ALA A 214 -1.62 6.18 9.06
CA ALA A 214 -1.84 5.94 10.49
C ALA A 214 -0.53 5.82 11.28
N LEU A 215 0.39 4.98 10.81
CA LEU A 215 1.69 4.78 11.46
C LEU A 215 2.55 6.04 11.44
N ASN A 216 2.55 6.78 10.33
CA ASN A 216 3.28 8.04 10.23
C ASN A 216 2.69 9.12 11.17
N LEU A 217 1.36 9.17 11.30
CA LEU A 217 0.71 10.10 12.22
C LEU A 217 1.04 9.75 13.68
N LEU A 218 0.99 8.46 14.04
CA LEU A 218 1.38 7.98 15.37
C LEU A 218 2.84 8.33 15.68
N GLU A 219 3.78 8.04 14.75
CA GLU A 219 5.20 8.33 14.92
C GLU A 219 5.45 9.82 15.16
N GLN A 220 4.79 10.70 14.40
CA GLN A 220 4.92 12.13 14.57
C GLN A 220 4.31 12.64 15.88
N ALA A 221 3.15 12.09 16.28
CA ALA A 221 2.49 12.46 17.52
C ALA A 221 3.30 12.06 18.75
N THR A 222 3.95 10.89 18.69
CA THR A 222 4.78 10.40 19.80
C THR A 222 6.18 10.99 19.82
N ALA A 223 6.70 11.49 18.70
CA ALA A 223 8.04 12.11 18.63
C ALA A 223 8.19 13.38 19.47
N LEU A 224 7.09 14.01 19.88
CA LEU A 224 7.06 15.19 20.73
C LEU A 224 6.95 14.86 22.23
N LEU A 225 6.78 13.56 22.57
CA LEU A 225 6.63 13.12 23.94
C LEU A 225 7.99 12.69 24.53
N GLU A 226 8.15 12.88 25.83
CA GLU A 226 9.23 12.24 26.59
C GLU A 226 8.95 10.73 26.77
N ASP A 227 9.96 9.96 27.11
CA ASP A 227 9.80 8.53 27.41
C ASP A 227 8.75 8.32 28.52
N ASN A 228 7.90 7.33 28.37
CA ASN A 228 6.72 7.06 29.19
C ASN A 228 5.64 8.18 29.15
N GLY A 229 5.73 9.09 28.19
CA GLY A 229 4.74 10.15 27.99
C GLY A 229 3.38 9.60 27.55
N THR A 230 2.32 10.39 27.78
CA THR A 230 0.95 10.03 27.39
C THR A 230 0.49 10.91 26.25
N LEU A 231 0.08 10.29 25.11
CA LEU A 231 -0.52 11.01 24.01
C LEU A 231 -2.00 11.30 24.33
N THR A 232 -2.36 12.57 24.36
CA THR A 232 -3.73 13.02 24.62
C THR A 232 -4.48 13.30 23.32
N GLU A 233 -5.82 13.29 23.39
CA GLU A 233 -6.67 13.70 22.25
C GLU A 233 -6.40 15.14 21.79
N LYS A 234 -6.06 16.03 22.74
CA LYS A 234 -5.79 17.44 22.45
C LYS A 234 -4.56 17.59 21.58
N GLU A 235 -3.45 16.96 21.97
CA GLU A 235 -2.19 16.97 21.22
C GLU A 235 -2.35 16.37 19.82
N LEU A 236 -3.11 15.26 19.72
CA LEU A 236 -3.41 14.66 18.43
C LEU A 236 -4.23 15.59 17.53
N LYS A 237 -5.23 16.30 18.08
CA LYS A 237 -6.06 17.28 17.34
C LYS A 237 -5.24 18.46 16.86
N GLU A 238 -4.35 18.99 17.70
CA GLU A 238 -3.45 20.10 17.34
C GLU A 238 -2.54 19.69 16.16
N LEU A 239 -1.91 18.50 16.24
CA LEU A 239 -1.06 17.97 15.17
C LEU A 239 -1.84 17.66 13.88
N ALA A 240 -3.01 17.05 14.01
CA ALA A 240 -3.85 16.66 12.87
C ALA A 240 -4.52 17.86 12.21
N GLY A 241 -4.89 18.89 12.98
CA GLY A 241 -5.55 20.09 12.48
C GLY A 241 -4.75 20.82 11.41
N GLU A 242 -3.43 20.82 11.48
CA GLU A 242 -2.55 21.37 10.45
C GLU A 242 -2.50 20.49 9.16
N LYS A 243 -2.78 19.19 9.28
CA LYS A 243 -2.69 18.22 8.16
C LYS A 243 -4.01 17.95 7.45
N ILE A 244 -5.14 17.97 8.16
CA ILE A 244 -6.46 17.71 7.56
C ILE A 244 -6.75 18.72 6.45
N LEU A 245 -6.30 19.98 6.60
CA LEU A 245 -6.40 21.01 5.57
C LEU A 245 -5.55 20.73 4.31
N ASN A 246 -4.54 19.86 4.38
CA ASN A 246 -3.64 19.56 3.26
C ASN A 246 -3.89 18.21 2.57
N TYR A 247 -4.57 17.26 3.23
CA TYR A 247 -4.70 15.87 2.70
C TYR A 247 -5.86 15.71 1.72
N ASP A 248 -6.88 16.56 1.77
CA ASP A 248 -8.12 16.41 1.01
C ASP A 248 -8.07 16.97 -0.42
N LYS A 249 -6.95 17.58 -0.84
CA LYS A 249 -6.87 18.28 -2.13
C LYS A 249 -6.51 17.42 -3.35
N ASN A 250 -6.04 16.17 -3.18
CA ASN A 250 -5.50 15.35 -4.28
C ASN A 250 -5.93 13.86 -4.25
N GLY A 251 -7.00 13.49 -3.55
CA GLY A 251 -7.43 12.08 -3.43
C GLY A 251 -8.56 11.71 -4.38
N ASP A 252 -8.69 10.42 -4.71
CA ASP A 252 -9.78 9.82 -5.51
C ASP A 252 -11.17 10.18 -4.98
N TYR A 253 -11.30 10.41 -3.68
CA TYR A 253 -12.52 10.88 -3.02
C TYR A 253 -13.02 12.23 -3.54
N HIS A 254 -12.11 13.15 -3.91
CA HIS A 254 -12.46 14.42 -4.55
C HIS A 254 -13.17 14.16 -5.90
N TYR A 255 -12.60 13.30 -6.74
CA TYR A 255 -13.20 12.97 -8.05
C TYR A 255 -14.52 12.22 -7.91
N ASP A 256 -14.66 11.35 -6.92
CA ASP A 256 -15.89 10.63 -6.63
C ASP A 256 -17.01 11.58 -6.18
N VAL A 257 -16.73 12.52 -5.28
CA VAL A 257 -17.70 13.52 -4.80
C VAL A 257 -18.09 14.47 -5.94
N VAL A 258 -17.14 14.96 -6.74
CA VAL A 258 -17.39 15.79 -7.91
C VAL A 258 -18.25 15.05 -8.95
N SER A 259 -17.89 13.80 -9.24
CA SER A 259 -18.67 12.95 -10.17
C SER A 259 -20.08 12.69 -9.68
N ALA A 260 -20.26 12.44 -8.38
CA ALA A 260 -21.56 12.24 -7.75
C ALA A 260 -22.38 13.54 -7.79
N PHE A 261 -21.78 14.69 -7.52
CA PHE A 261 -22.42 16.01 -7.63
C PHE A 261 -22.94 16.27 -9.06
N ILE A 262 -22.08 16.07 -10.08
CA ILE A 262 -22.46 16.24 -11.48
C ILE A 262 -23.57 15.27 -11.87
N LYS A 263 -23.50 14.00 -11.44
CA LYS A 263 -24.54 12.99 -11.72
C LYS A 263 -25.87 13.34 -11.07
N SER A 264 -25.86 13.86 -9.84
CA SER A 264 -27.06 14.31 -9.12
C SER A 264 -27.73 15.46 -9.85
N MET A 265 -26.97 16.45 -10.33
CA MET A 265 -27.51 17.55 -11.13
C MET A 265 -28.13 17.07 -12.45
N ARG A 266 -27.43 16.15 -13.16
CA ARG A 266 -27.93 15.55 -14.41
C ARG A 266 -29.16 14.67 -14.18
N GLY A 267 -29.25 14.01 -13.04
CA GLY A 267 -30.39 13.20 -12.63
C GLY A 267 -31.57 14.00 -12.08
N SER A 268 -31.44 15.34 -11.99
CA SER A 268 -32.45 16.24 -11.40
C SER A 268 -32.84 15.85 -9.97
N ASP A 269 -31.84 15.41 -9.17
CA ASP A 269 -31.99 15.10 -7.75
C ASP A 269 -31.41 16.27 -6.92
N PRO A 270 -32.25 17.23 -6.47
CA PRO A 270 -31.76 18.40 -5.74
C PRO A 270 -31.21 18.06 -4.36
N ASP A 271 -31.75 17.05 -3.68
CA ASP A 271 -31.33 16.68 -2.32
C ASP A 271 -29.94 16.06 -2.36
N ALA A 272 -29.68 15.14 -3.29
CA ALA A 272 -28.35 14.57 -3.51
C ALA A 272 -27.36 15.65 -3.97
N ALA A 273 -27.75 16.57 -4.86
CA ALA A 273 -26.89 17.65 -5.32
C ALA A 273 -26.45 18.56 -4.16
N LEU A 274 -27.38 18.99 -3.29
CA LEU A 274 -27.09 19.79 -2.10
C LEU A 274 -26.20 19.03 -1.11
N HIS A 275 -26.41 17.73 -0.93
CA HIS A 275 -25.58 16.89 -0.08
C HIS A 275 -24.12 16.87 -0.56
N TYR A 276 -23.88 16.59 -1.85
CA TYR A 276 -22.51 16.53 -2.40
C TYR A 276 -21.88 17.91 -2.48
N LEU A 277 -22.66 18.97 -2.75
CA LEU A 277 -22.19 20.36 -2.69
C LEU A 277 -21.68 20.72 -1.28
N ALA A 278 -22.46 20.40 -0.24
CA ALA A 278 -22.05 20.64 1.14
C ALA A 278 -20.76 19.90 1.50
N ARG A 279 -20.59 18.65 1.00
CA ARG A 279 -19.35 17.89 1.17
C ARG A 279 -18.17 18.57 0.48
N MET A 280 -18.31 19.07 -0.76
CA MET A 280 -17.27 19.81 -1.48
C MET A 280 -16.84 21.07 -0.75
N ILE A 281 -17.82 21.84 -0.22
CA ILE A 281 -17.55 23.07 0.55
C ILE A 281 -16.79 22.73 1.85
N ASN A 282 -17.24 21.72 2.59
CA ASN A 282 -16.60 21.28 3.83
C ASN A 282 -15.19 20.72 3.60
N SER A 283 -14.92 20.14 2.42
CA SER A 283 -13.59 19.69 2.01
C SER A 283 -12.68 20.83 1.52
N GLY A 284 -13.14 22.09 1.55
CA GLY A 284 -12.36 23.27 1.19
C GLY A 284 -12.19 23.49 -0.31
N GLU A 285 -13.13 22.97 -1.12
CA GLU A 285 -13.14 23.23 -2.56
C GLU A 285 -13.31 24.72 -2.86
N LYS A 286 -12.58 25.18 -3.89
CA LYS A 286 -12.67 26.60 -4.30
C LYS A 286 -14.01 26.89 -4.95
N PRO A 287 -14.71 27.99 -4.57
CA PRO A 287 -15.96 28.39 -5.21
C PRO A 287 -15.85 28.50 -6.75
N SER A 288 -14.69 28.92 -7.25
CA SER A 288 -14.42 29.00 -8.69
C SER A 288 -14.35 27.64 -9.40
N PHE A 289 -14.13 26.54 -8.68
CA PHE A 289 -14.19 25.18 -9.20
C PHE A 289 -15.64 24.68 -9.24
N ILE A 290 -16.40 24.94 -8.18
CA ILE A 290 -17.80 24.52 -8.04
C ILE A 290 -18.70 25.21 -9.08
N SER A 291 -18.36 26.45 -9.46
CA SER A 291 -19.14 27.27 -10.40
C SER A 291 -18.86 27.00 -11.87
N ARG A 292 -17.95 26.08 -12.22
CA ARG A 292 -17.67 25.66 -13.60
C ARG A 292 -18.46 24.44 -14.00
#